data_f1afabd7b87e889777c080de88856c28
#
_entry.id   f1afabd7b87e889777c080de88856c28
#
_cell.length_a   1.000
_cell.length_b   1.000
_cell.length_c   1.000
_cell.angle_alpha   90.00
_cell.angle_beta   90.00
_cell.angle_gamma   90.00
#
_symmetry.space_group_name_H-M   'P 1'
#
loop_
_entity.id
_entity.type
_entity.pdbx_description
1 polymer ?
#
loop_
_entity_poly.entity_id
_entity_poly.type
_entity_poly.pdbx_seq_one_letter_code
_entity_poly.pdbx_strand_id
1 'polypeptide(L)'
;MMKWSTRLVCSLAAVLFLVPAIWSQEKVDLETISRIRYEGFHDSKVMEFATGLMDSIGERLTGSPNMKRANGWTRDQFTAMGLSNSHLEAWGPFGRGWANQYVNARMTSPDIAPLIVYAKAWTPGTNGVVTGKCVRVNIEKKEDFDQYRGKLAGMIVILGPDAEVKPITEAPYKVLSDDDLAKTAAYEIPGERPASRMAEFAKRRQLIKDTNQFFADEKVLAVIDHSRGTAGGGTVFVQSGGSYKPGETTTIPQLTMASEHWSRIARLLQEKQDVTLELNVVNTFYDDDPMQYDTIAEIPGTDKKDEVVMLGAHLDSWHAGTGATDNGAGTIVMMEAMRILKTLDIKPRRTIRIGLWSGEEEGLLGSQGYVEKHFGARPPSTDPNMKDMPTLLRRDAGPVTVKPEQAKVSAYFNIDNGTGKIRGVYLQENAAVAPIFEGWMKPFKDLGMTTLTMRNTGGTDHLSFDAVGIPGFQFIQDPVEYETRTHHSNMDVYDRLQPDDLKQISVIVASFVYDAAMRDQMLPRKPIDNPPAREQEKRESEKK
;
A
#
# COMPACT_ATOMS: atom_id res chain seq x y z
N MET A 1 -7.30 -72.67 -66.99
CA MET A 1 -6.27 -71.60 -67.08
C MET A 1 -6.68 -70.49 -66.16
N MET A 2 -6.04 -70.38 -65.02
CA MET A 2 -6.46 -69.47 -63.96
C MET A 2 -5.33 -68.45 -63.73
N LYS A 3 -5.60 -67.18 -63.99
CA LYS A 3 -4.66 -66.09 -63.80
C LYS A 3 -4.76 -65.56 -62.37
N TRP A 4 -3.73 -65.71 -61.61
CA TRP A 4 -3.60 -65.08 -60.31
C TRP A 4 -3.01 -63.67 -60.47
N SER A 5 -3.73 -62.67 -60.00
CA SER A 5 -3.28 -61.29 -59.88
C SER A 5 -2.81 -61.02 -58.43
N THR A 6 -1.54 -60.80 -58.27
CA THR A 6 -0.90 -60.45 -57.02
C THR A 6 -1.20 -58.98 -56.71
N ARG A 7 -1.91 -58.67 -55.62
CA ARG A 7 -2.08 -57.32 -55.08
C ARG A 7 -0.95 -57.08 -54.06
N LEU A 8 -0.08 -56.14 -54.36
CA LEU A 8 0.94 -55.62 -53.44
C LEU A 8 0.27 -54.64 -52.49
N VAL A 9 0.17 -54.96 -51.21
CA VAL A 9 -0.29 -54.05 -50.15
C VAL A 9 0.93 -53.34 -49.59
N CYS A 10 1.09 -52.06 -49.96
CA CYS A 10 2.06 -51.17 -49.30
C CYS A 10 1.49 -50.70 -47.97
N SER A 11 1.96 -51.26 -46.85
CA SER A 11 1.68 -50.77 -45.51
C SER A 11 2.62 -49.61 -45.20
N LEU A 12 2.13 -48.37 -45.25
CA LEU A 12 2.82 -47.20 -44.76
C LEU A 12 2.73 -47.19 -43.21
N ALA A 13 3.81 -47.56 -42.53
CA ALA A 13 3.90 -47.40 -41.09
C ALA A 13 4.18 -45.92 -40.80
N ALA A 14 3.17 -45.17 -40.40
CA ALA A 14 3.32 -43.83 -39.86
C ALA A 14 3.91 -43.97 -38.46
N VAL A 15 5.21 -43.73 -38.29
CA VAL A 15 5.89 -43.58 -37.00
C VAL A 15 5.53 -42.19 -36.48
N LEU A 16 4.49 -42.10 -35.64
CA LEU A 16 4.23 -40.92 -34.83
C LEU A 16 5.36 -40.76 -33.82
N PHE A 17 6.28 -39.85 -34.09
CA PHE A 17 7.15 -39.32 -33.05
C PHE A 17 6.31 -38.55 -32.04
N LEU A 18 5.86 -39.22 -30.99
CA LEU A 18 5.45 -38.59 -29.75
C LEU A 18 6.71 -37.94 -29.18
N VAL A 19 6.96 -36.68 -29.55
CA VAL A 19 7.88 -35.83 -28.79
C VAL A 19 7.17 -35.62 -27.46
N PRO A 20 7.65 -36.21 -26.35
CA PRO A 20 7.12 -35.82 -25.04
C PRO A 20 7.36 -34.31 -24.95
N ALA A 21 6.33 -33.54 -24.74
CA ALA A 21 6.46 -32.17 -24.28
C ALA A 21 7.17 -32.31 -22.92
N ILE A 22 8.47 -32.31 -22.91
CA ILE A 22 9.29 -32.19 -21.71
C ILE A 22 8.95 -30.79 -21.24
N TRP A 23 8.00 -30.68 -20.32
CA TRP A 23 7.83 -29.48 -19.52
C TRP A 23 9.17 -29.27 -18.83
N SER A 24 10.00 -28.43 -19.41
CA SER A 24 11.28 -28.10 -18.83
C SER A 24 10.99 -27.54 -17.46
N GLN A 25 11.36 -28.29 -16.42
CA GLN A 25 11.26 -27.80 -15.05
C GLN A 25 11.98 -26.45 -15.00
N GLU A 26 11.34 -25.43 -14.38
CA GLU A 26 11.93 -24.12 -14.23
C GLU A 26 13.33 -24.24 -13.62
N LYS A 27 14.31 -23.65 -14.26
CA LYS A 27 15.71 -23.78 -13.91
C LYS A 27 16.06 -22.80 -12.79
N VAL A 28 16.43 -23.32 -11.62
CA VAL A 28 16.84 -22.52 -10.45
C VAL A 28 18.34 -22.71 -10.23
N ASP A 29 19.06 -21.61 -10.10
CA ASP A 29 20.48 -21.59 -9.77
C ASP A 29 20.67 -21.70 -8.25
N LEU A 30 20.72 -22.94 -7.75
CA LEU A 30 20.83 -23.22 -6.32
C LEU A 30 22.15 -22.72 -5.71
N GLU A 31 23.23 -22.59 -6.49
CA GLU A 31 24.48 -22.04 -5.99
C GLU A 31 24.35 -20.56 -5.67
N THR A 32 23.83 -19.77 -6.60
CA THR A 32 23.58 -18.35 -6.37
C THR A 32 22.53 -18.13 -5.29
N ILE A 33 21.44 -18.92 -5.26
CA ILE A 33 20.44 -18.85 -4.19
C ILE A 33 21.09 -19.14 -2.82
N SER A 34 21.99 -20.11 -2.72
CA SER A 34 22.71 -20.40 -1.47
C SER A 34 23.58 -19.19 -1.01
N ARG A 35 24.23 -18.52 -1.96
CA ARG A 35 25.02 -17.30 -1.67
C ARG A 35 24.11 -16.14 -1.21
N ILE A 36 22.95 -15.94 -1.85
CA ILE A 36 21.95 -14.94 -1.44
C ILE A 36 21.46 -15.24 -0.02
N ARG A 37 21.14 -16.50 0.29
CA ARG A 37 20.73 -16.93 1.63
C ARG A 37 21.83 -16.64 2.66
N TYR A 38 23.07 -16.99 2.35
CA TYR A 38 24.19 -16.75 3.27
C TYR A 38 24.35 -15.26 3.58
N GLU A 39 24.46 -14.42 2.54
CA GLU A 39 24.63 -12.98 2.67
C GLU A 39 23.46 -12.33 3.46
N GLY A 40 22.22 -12.68 3.12
CA GLY A 40 21.04 -12.06 3.74
C GLY A 40 20.80 -12.50 5.20
N PHE A 41 21.23 -13.70 5.60
CA PHE A 41 21.06 -14.14 6.99
C PHE A 41 22.25 -13.79 7.89
N HIS A 42 23.48 -13.73 7.38
CA HIS A 42 24.67 -13.54 8.19
C HIS A 42 25.19 -12.11 8.20
N ASP A 43 25.07 -11.40 7.08
CA ASP A 43 25.65 -10.07 6.88
C ASP A 43 24.57 -8.99 6.59
N SER A 44 23.33 -9.25 7.00
CA SER A 44 22.18 -8.35 6.75
C SER A 44 22.37 -6.97 7.36
N LYS A 45 21.97 -5.95 6.60
CA LYS A 45 21.93 -4.53 7.00
C LYS A 45 20.50 -4.02 7.20
N VAL A 46 19.49 -4.90 7.14
CA VAL A 46 18.09 -4.49 7.17
C VAL A 46 17.75 -3.67 8.42
N MET A 47 18.31 -4.02 9.60
CA MET A 47 18.05 -3.26 10.83
C MET A 47 18.86 -1.95 10.92
N GLU A 48 19.99 -1.83 10.21
CA GLU A 48 20.69 -0.56 10.05
C GLU A 48 19.85 0.42 9.21
N PHE A 49 19.23 -0.06 8.13
CA PHE A 49 18.28 0.72 7.35
C PHE A 49 17.04 1.08 8.16
N ALA A 50 16.53 0.16 9.00
CA ALA A 50 15.41 0.43 9.89
C ALA A 50 15.70 1.62 10.83
N THR A 51 16.84 1.61 11.53
CA THR A 51 17.26 2.73 12.40
C THR A 51 17.36 4.05 11.62
N GLY A 52 17.93 4.00 10.40
CA GLY A 52 18.06 5.19 9.55
C GLY A 52 16.72 5.78 9.14
N LEU A 53 15.77 4.92 8.75
CA LEU A 53 14.49 5.36 8.21
C LEU A 53 13.47 5.68 9.32
N MET A 54 13.31 4.80 10.33
CA MET A 54 12.27 4.94 11.35
C MET A 54 12.67 5.85 12.50
N ASP A 55 13.92 5.73 13.02
CA ASP A 55 14.35 6.46 14.20
C ASP A 55 14.99 7.82 13.84
N SER A 56 15.79 7.85 12.76
CA SER A 56 16.51 9.07 12.38
C SER A 56 15.68 10.02 11.51
N ILE A 57 14.77 9.52 10.70
CA ILE A 57 13.87 10.33 9.86
C ILE A 57 12.48 10.41 10.49
N GLY A 58 11.89 9.27 10.88
CA GLY A 58 10.58 9.20 11.52
C GLY A 58 9.43 9.05 10.52
N GLU A 59 8.27 9.63 10.86
CA GLU A 59 7.07 9.62 10.03
C GLU A 59 7.33 10.25 8.65
N ARG A 60 6.71 9.73 7.62
CA ARG A 60 6.99 10.10 6.23
C ARG A 60 5.72 10.43 5.45
N LEU A 61 4.84 11.23 6.07
CA LEU A 61 3.61 11.66 5.39
C LEU A 61 3.94 12.34 4.07
N THR A 62 3.27 11.95 3.00
CA THR A 62 3.48 12.52 1.66
C THR A 62 3.39 14.05 1.69
N GLY A 63 4.38 14.71 1.10
CA GLY A 63 4.50 16.17 1.10
C GLY A 63 5.13 16.76 2.36
N SER A 64 5.39 15.97 3.40
CA SER A 64 6.07 16.46 4.60
C SER A 64 7.57 16.68 4.38
N PRO A 65 8.22 17.52 5.22
CA PRO A 65 9.67 17.65 5.20
C PRO A 65 10.40 16.32 5.45
N ASN A 66 9.86 15.45 6.28
CA ASN A 66 10.43 14.13 6.55
C ASN A 66 10.35 13.20 5.34
N MET A 67 9.26 13.24 4.57
CA MET A 67 9.17 12.50 3.31
C MET A 67 10.27 12.94 2.34
N LYS A 68 10.50 14.24 2.19
CA LYS A 68 11.59 14.78 1.36
C LYS A 68 12.97 14.32 1.85
N ARG A 69 13.18 14.26 3.18
CA ARG A 69 14.42 13.70 3.77
C ARG A 69 14.57 12.22 3.46
N ALA A 70 13.48 11.43 3.54
CA ALA A 70 13.49 10.00 3.24
C ALA A 70 13.83 9.73 1.77
N ASN A 71 13.25 10.47 0.83
CA ASN A 71 13.62 10.41 -0.58
C ASN A 71 15.13 10.70 -0.78
N GLY A 72 15.65 11.76 -0.19
CA GLY A 72 17.08 12.09 -0.27
C GLY A 72 17.95 10.98 0.33
N TRP A 73 17.60 10.49 1.51
CA TRP A 73 18.34 9.44 2.20
C TRP A 73 18.37 8.13 1.42
N THR A 74 17.23 7.66 0.89
CA THR A 74 17.17 6.42 0.12
C THR A 74 17.97 6.50 -1.17
N ARG A 75 17.91 7.62 -1.91
CA ARG A 75 18.77 7.88 -3.07
C ARG A 75 20.26 7.80 -2.70
N ASP A 76 20.65 8.42 -1.59
CA ASP A 76 22.04 8.46 -1.15
C ASP A 76 22.53 7.09 -0.67
N GLN A 77 21.67 6.30 -0.01
CA GLN A 77 21.94 4.89 0.30
C GLN A 77 22.18 4.05 -0.98
N PHE A 78 21.34 4.19 -1.99
CA PHE A 78 21.53 3.49 -3.27
C PHE A 78 22.84 3.89 -3.95
N THR A 79 23.19 5.17 -3.90
CA THR A 79 24.47 5.65 -4.42
C THR A 79 25.66 5.06 -3.64
N ALA A 80 25.57 5.02 -2.31
CA ALA A 80 26.60 4.44 -1.43
C ALA A 80 26.76 2.92 -1.66
N MET A 81 25.67 2.21 -1.94
CA MET A 81 25.72 0.79 -2.35
C MET A 81 26.36 0.59 -3.74
N GLY A 82 26.59 1.66 -4.52
CA GLY A 82 27.12 1.59 -5.88
C GLY A 82 26.07 1.15 -6.91
N LEU A 83 24.79 1.38 -6.65
CA LEU A 83 23.74 1.19 -7.65
C LEU A 83 23.84 2.27 -8.73
N SER A 84 23.46 1.92 -9.95
CA SER A 84 23.43 2.84 -11.08
C SER A 84 22.13 3.61 -11.11
N ASN A 85 22.16 4.77 -11.78
CA ASN A 85 20.96 5.58 -12.05
C ASN A 85 20.14 5.92 -10.79
N SER A 86 20.81 6.15 -9.65
CA SER A 86 20.16 6.54 -8.40
C SER A 86 19.68 7.99 -8.49
N HIS A 87 18.37 8.21 -8.51
CA HIS A 87 17.78 9.54 -8.66
C HIS A 87 16.39 9.63 -8.03
N LEU A 88 15.91 10.86 -7.87
CA LEU A 88 14.53 11.14 -7.53
C LEU A 88 13.76 11.44 -8.81
N GLU A 89 12.66 10.74 -9.03
CA GLU A 89 11.77 10.97 -10.16
C GLU A 89 10.52 11.68 -9.70
N ALA A 90 10.31 12.89 -10.23
CA ALA A 90 9.16 13.71 -9.88
C ALA A 90 7.87 13.17 -10.50
N TRP A 91 6.81 13.21 -9.70
CA TRP A 91 5.42 13.02 -10.09
C TRP A 91 4.52 14.09 -9.44
N GLY A 92 3.30 14.18 -9.84
CA GLY A 92 2.36 15.16 -9.32
C GLY A 92 1.94 16.19 -10.36
N PRO A 93 1.38 17.33 -9.98
CA PRO A 93 1.41 17.91 -8.61
C PRO A 93 0.54 17.13 -7.61
N PHE A 94 1.05 16.95 -6.37
CA PHE A 94 0.33 16.36 -5.24
C PHE A 94 -0.56 17.44 -4.60
N GLY A 95 0.06 18.49 -4.14
CA GLY A 95 -0.59 19.61 -3.46
C GLY A 95 0.21 20.09 -2.26
N ARG A 96 -0.47 20.28 -1.14
CA ARG A 96 0.09 20.86 0.07
C ARG A 96 0.75 19.79 0.95
N GLY A 97 1.98 20.02 1.35
CA GLY A 97 2.60 19.28 2.43
C GLY A 97 2.03 19.68 3.80
N TRP A 98 2.22 18.81 4.79
CA TRP A 98 1.76 19.05 6.15
C TRP A 98 2.61 18.28 7.16
N ALA A 99 2.78 18.85 8.38
CA ALA A 99 3.35 18.15 9.52
C ALA A 99 2.74 18.65 10.83
N ASN A 100 2.62 17.73 11.81
CA ASN A 100 2.30 18.07 13.18
C ASN A 100 3.60 18.27 13.97
N GLN A 101 3.78 19.44 14.61
CA GLN A 101 4.92 19.72 15.46
C GLN A 101 4.61 19.46 16.93
N TYR A 102 3.35 19.64 17.32
CA TYR A 102 2.97 19.48 18.72
C TYR A 102 1.46 19.22 18.84
N VAL A 103 1.08 18.29 19.69
CA VAL A 103 -0.30 18.06 20.09
C VAL A 103 -0.36 17.73 21.58
N ASN A 104 -1.22 18.45 22.31
CA ASN A 104 -1.54 18.16 23.69
C ASN A 104 -3.03 18.38 23.94
N ALA A 105 -3.62 17.52 24.75
CA ALA A 105 -5.01 17.64 25.21
C ALA A 105 -5.12 17.18 26.65
N ARG A 106 -5.92 17.91 27.42
CA ARG A 106 -6.31 17.50 28.77
C ARG A 106 -7.76 17.88 29.08
N MET A 107 -8.42 17.07 29.86
CA MET A 107 -9.67 17.43 30.48
C MET A 107 -9.36 18.33 31.69
N THR A 108 -10.08 19.40 31.86
CA THR A 108 -9.94 20.36 32.98
C THR A 108 -11.15 20.39 33.89
N SER A 109 -12.30 19.88 33.46
CA SER A 109 -13.52 19.70 34.21
C SER A 109 -14.25 18.44 33.72
N PRO A 110 -14.88 17.65 34.57
CA PRO A 110 -15.04 17.80 36.03
C PRO A 110 -13.77 17.42 36.83
N ASP A 111 -12.77 16.83 36.19
CA ASP A 111 -11.53 16.40 36.80
C ASP A 111 -10.34 16.64 35.83
N ILE A 112 -9.14 16.83 36.37
CA ILE A 112 -7.96 17.04 35.53
C ILE A 112 -7.41 15.67 35.10
N ALA A 113 -7.38 15.46 33.78
CA ALA A 113 -6.84 14.23 33.20
C ALA A 113 -6.12 14.48 31.87
N PRO A 114 -4.91 13.91 31.66
CA PRO A 114 -4.29 13.90 30.35
C PRO A 114 -5.07 13.02 29.38
N LEU A 115 -5.06 13.38 28.10
CA LEU A 115 -5.76 12.67 27.05
C LEU A 115 -4.78 12.25 25.95
N ILE A 116 -4.91 11.02 25.44
CA ILE A 116 -4.13 10.54 24.30
C ILE A 116 -4.86 10.95 23.03
N VAL A 117 -4.25 11.84 22.27
CA VAL A 117 -4.79 12.41 21.02
C VAL A 117 -3.69 12.54 19.97
N TYR A 118 -4.09 12.50 18.71
CA TYR A 118 -3.26 12.83 17.55
C TYR A 118 -4.02 13.77 16.62
N ALA A 119 -3.31 14.75 16.05
CA ALA A 119 -3.90 15.62 15.02
C ALA A 119 -4.16 14.82 13.75
N LYS A 120 -5.28 15.09 13.06
CA LYS A 120 -5.54 14.49 11.74
C LYS A 120 -4.79 15.28 10.67
N ALA A 121 -4.22 14.57 9.69
CA ALA A 121 -3.41 15.19 8.65
C ALA A 121 -4.22 16.22 7.84
N TRP A 122 -3.51 17.24 7.34
CA TRP A 122 -4.04 18.37 6.57
C TRP A 122 -5.15 19.17 7.27
N THR A 123 -5.12 19.20 8.60
CA THR A 123 -5.97 20.11 9.39
C THR A 123 -5.12 21.22 10.02
N PRO A 124 -5.69 22.42 10.26
CA PRO A 124 -4.97 23.49 10.94
C PRO A 124 -4.70 23.14 12.41
N GLY A 125 -3.73 23.81 13.01
CA GLY A 125 -3.54 23.81 14.45
C GLY A 125 -4.58 24.71 15.17
N THR A 126 -4.51 24.71 16.51
CA THR A 126 -5.16 25.71 17.33
C THR A 126 -4.30 27.00 17.32
N ASN A 127 -4.93 28.16 17.44
CA ASN A 127 -4.17 29.41 17.55
C ASN A 127 -3.72 29.61 19.02
N GLY A 128 -2.66 28.90 19.42
CA GLY A 128 -2.24 28.74 20.79
C GLY A 128 -3.12 27.77 21.59
N VAL A 129 -3.09 27.89 22.92
CA VAL A 129 -3.91 27.08 23.81
C VAL A 129 -5.38 27.54 23.72
N VAL A 130 -6.28 26.61 23.46
CA VAL A 130 -7.73 26.85 23.46
C VAL A 130 -8.40 26.01 24.54
N THR A 131 -9.40 26.60 25.20
CA THR A 131 -10.24 25.93 26.20
C THR A 131 -11.70 26.04 25.81
N GLY A 132 -12.41 24.92 25.81
CA GLY A 132 -13.81 24.91 25.41
C GLY A 132 -14.64 23.83 26.11
N LYS A 133 -15.93 24.09 26.28
CA LYS A 133 -16.88 23.07 26.71
C LYS A 133 -17.08 22.05 25.61
N CYS A 134 -17.26 20.79 26.00
CA CYS A 134 -17.54 19.70 25.07
C CYS A 134 -19.04 19.60 24.76
N VAL A 135 -19.33 19.22 23.53
CA VAL A 135 -20.67 18.81 23.10
C VAL A 135 -20.55 17.53 22.26
N ARG A 136 -21.44 16.59 22.53
CA ARG A 136 -21.49 15.36 21.70
C ARG A 136 -22.34 15.60 20.46
N VAL A 137 -21.80 15.18 19.31
CA VAL A 137 -22.46 15.32 18.01
C VAL A 137 -22.37 13.97 17.28
N ASN A 138 -23.50 13.50 16.75
CA ASN A 138 -23.53 12.35 15.83
C ASN A 138 -24.20 12.76 14.53
N ILE A 139 -23.50 12.57 13.40
CA ILE A 139 -23.98 12.93 12.06
C ILE A 139 -23.81 11.71 11.17
N GLU A 140 -24.92 11.14 10.75
CA GLU A 140 -25.00 10.01 9.83
C GLU A 140 -25.50 10.43 8.44
N LYS A 141 -26.22 11.55 8.40
CA LYS A 141 -26.81 12.11 7.19
C LYS A 141 -26.97 13.64 7.32
N LYS A 142 -27.22 14.30 6.21
CA LYS A 142 -27.27 15.78 6.14
C LYS A 142 -28.37 16.41 6.99
N GLU A 143 -29.51 15.74 7.16
CA GLU A 143 -30.63 16.19 7.96
C GLU A 143 -30.30 16.31 9.46
N ASP A 144 -29.26 15.58 9.92
CA ASP A 144 -28.83 15.62 11.32
C ASP A 144 -28.22 16.98 11.71
N PHE A 145 -27.75 17.78 10.74
CA PHE A 145 -27.22 19.13 10.99
C PHE A 145 -28.24 20.04 11.70
N ASP A 146 -29.53 19.91 11.41
CA ASP A 146 -30.57 20.79 11.96
C ASP A 146 -30.72 20.65 13.49
N GLN A 147 -30.32 19.51 14.06
CA GLN A 147 -30.31 19.29 15.51
C GLN A 147 -29.27 20.16 16.22
N TYR A 148 -28.21 20.54 15.53
CA TYR A 148 -27.03 21.21 16.10
C TYR A 148 -26.87 22.66 15.64
N ARG A 149 -27.60 23.08 14.64
CA ARG A 149 -27.51 24.43 14.05
C ARG A 149 -27.69 25.55 15.09
N GLY A 150 -26.69 26.48 15.13
CA GLY A 150 -26.65 27.61 16.06
C GLY A 150 -26.28 27.24 17.51
N LYS A 151 -25.81 26.02 17.78
CA LYS A 151 -25.54 25.55 19.14
C LYS A 151 -24.05 25.18 19.38
N LEU A 152 -23.19 25.24 18.37
CA LEU A 152 -21.83 24.70 18.45
C LEU A 152 -20.73 25.77 18.56
N ALA A 153 -21.08 27.05 18.47
CA ALA A 153 -20.11 28.14 18.47
C ALA A 153 -19.25 28.14 19.75
N GLY A 154 -17.93 28.10 19.60
CA GLY A 154 -16.96 28.06 20.70
C GLY A 154 -16.91 26.73 21.47
N MET A 155 -17.53 25.67 20.95
CA MET A 155 -17.53 24.34 21.57
C MET A 155 -16.43 23.45 20.98
N ILE A 156 -16.02 22.45 21.75
CA ILE A 156 -15.23 21.32 21.26
C ILE A 156 -16.19 20.16 20.99
N VAL A 157 -16.25 19.73 19.75
CA VAL A 157 -17.16 18.65 19.32
C VAL A 157 -16.52 17.28 19.58
N ILE A 158 -17.23 16.43 20.31
CA ILE A 158 -16.96 15.01 20.49
C ILE A 158 -17.81 14.27 19.46
N LEU A 159 -17.19 13.87 18.34
CA LEU A 159 -17.89 13.42 17.14
C LEU A 159 -18.03 11.89 17.08
N GLY A 160 -19.21 11.44 16.74
CA GLY A 160 -19.50 10.08 16.35
C GLY A 160 -20.36 9.27 17.32
N PRO A 161 -20.66 8.00 16.96
CA PRO A 161 -21.38 7.07 17.82
C PRO A 161 -20.54 6.66 19.03
N ASP A 162 -21.09 5.84 19.92
CA ASP A 162 -20.33 5.26 21.03
C ASP A 162 -19.18 4.39 20.50
N ALA A 163 -17.98 4.60 21.06
CA ALA A 163 -16.85 3.76 20.78
C ALA A 163 -17.02 2.40 21.49
N GLU A 164 -16.92 1.33 20.73
CA GLU A 164 -16.97 -0.01 21.30
C GLU A 164 -15.54 -0.51 21.62
N VAL A 165 -15.18 -0.50 22.90
CA VAL A 165 -13.91 -1.07 23.36
C VAL A 165 -14.17 -2.51 23.83
N LYS A 166 -13.75 -3.46 23.01
CA LYS A 166 -13.92 -4.90 23.32
C LYS A 166 -12.73 -5.43 24.12
N PRO A 167 -12.97 -6.40 25.02
CA PRO A 167 -11.88 -7.17 25.62
C PRO A 167 -11.04 -7.86 24.54
N ILE A 168 -9.72 -7.88 24.71
CA ILE A 168 -8.81 -8.62 23.84
C ILE A 168 -8.91 -10.09 24.24
N THR A 169 -9.63 -10.90 23.46
CA THR A 169 -9.84 -12.32 23.70
C THR A 169 -8.90 -13.22 22.89
N GLU A 170 -8.27 -12.66 21.85
CA GLU A 170 -7.30 -13.34 21.00
C GLU A 170 -5.95 -12.63 21.08
N ALA A 171 -4.86 -13.39 20.92
CA ALA A 171 -3.54 -12.76 20.82
C ALA A 171 -3.50 -11.79 19.62
N PRO A 172 -3.02 -10.54 19.81
CA PRO A 172 -2.86 -9.61 18.68
C PRO A 172 -1.79 -10.06 17.69
N TYR A 173 -0.78 -10.80 18.16
CA TYR A 173 0.26 -11.41 17.33
C TYR A 173 -0.29 -12.67 16.67
N LYS A 174 -0.31 -12.68 15.32
CA LYS A 174 -0.86 -13.78 14.51
C LYS A 174 0.16 -14.27 13.48
N VAL A 175 0.23 -15.59 13.35
CA VAL A 175 0.97 -16.29 12.30
C VAL A 175 -0.01 -17.17 11.55
N LEU A 176 0.10 -17.24 10.23
CA LEU A 176 -0.78 -18.06 9.40
C LEU A 176 -0.53 -19.55 9.69
N SER A 177 -1.56 -20.24 10.14
CA SER A 177 -1.55 -21.70 10.28
C SER A 177 -1.61 -22.38 8.90
N ASP A 178 -1.34 -23.68 8.86
CA ASP A 178 -1.49 -24.46 7.63
C ASP A 178 -2.93 -24.42 7.10
N ASP A 179 -3.92 -24.39 7.99
CA ASP A 179 -5.34 -24.24 7.62
C ASP A 179 -5.63 -22.85 7.01
N ASP A 180 -5.03 -21.78 7.53
CA ASP A 180 -5.19 -20.44 6.97
C ASP A 180 -4.53 -20.35 5.59
N LEU A 181 -3.36 -20.94 5.43
CA LEU A 181 -2.66 -21.03 4.15
C LEU A 181 -3.45 -21.86 3.14
N ALA A 182 -4.04 -22.98 3.55
CA ALA A 182 -4.91 -23.80 2.70
C ALA A 182 -6.17 -23.03 2.26
N LYS A 183 -6.80 -22.27 3.16
CA LYS A 183 -7.92 -21.38 2.82
C LYS A 183 -7.48 -20.26 1.86
N THR A 184 -6.30 -19.72 2.06
CA THR A 184 -5.73 -18.69 1.14
C THR A 184 -5.44 -19.27 -0.23
N ALA A 185 -4.92 -20.50 -0.31
CA ALA A 185 -4.66 -21.19 -1.58
C ALA A 185 -5.93 -21.55 -2.36
N ALA A 186 -7.04 -21.80 -1.65
CA ALA A 186 -8.32 -22.11 -2.27
C ALA A 186 -8.82 -20.90 -3.08
N TYR A 187 -9.01 -21.10 -4.40
CA TYR A 187 -9.52 -20.06 -5.29
C TYR A 187 -11.05 -20.06 -5.31
N GLU A 188 -11.60 -18.90 -5.03
CA GLU A 188 -13.02 -18.64 -5.22
C GLU A 188 -13.18 -17.72 -6.44
N ILE A 189 -14.07 -18.08 -7.35
CA ILE A 189 -14.37 -17.22 -8.50
C ILE A 189 -14.88 -15.88 -7.96
N PRO A 190 -14.23 -14.75 -8.30
CA PRO A 190 -14.67 -13.44 -7.82
C PRO A 190 -16.11 -13.17 -8.26
N GLY A 191 -16.97 -12.83 -7.31
CA GLY A 191 -18.31 -12.34 -7.61
C GLY A 191 -18.30 -10.97 -8.29
N GLU A 192 -19.40 -10.59 -8.92
CA GLU A 192 -19.56 -9.25 -9.47
C GLU A 192 -19.38 -8.21 -8.35
N ARG A 193 -18.51 -7.22 -8.60
CA ARG A 193 -18.35 -6.08 -7.66
C ARG A 193 -19.58 -5.20 -7.75
N PRO A 194 -20.38 -5.01 -6.67
CA PRO A 194 -21.57 -4.19 -6.74
C PRO A 194 -21.20 -2.74 -7.11
N ALA A 195 -21.82 -2.21 -8.17
CA ALA A 195 -21.70 -0.78 -8.52
C ALA A 195 -22.13 0.14 -7.36
N SER A 196 -23.00 -0.35 -6.44
CA SER A 196 -23.43 0.32 -5.23
C SER A 196 -22.28 0.75 -4.30
N ARG A 197 -21.19 -0.03 -4.24
CA ARG A 197 -20.06 0.24 -3.33
C ARG A 197 -19.35 1.57 -3.64
N MET A 198 -19.17 1.88 -4.91
CA MET A 198 -18.55 3.16 -5.33
C MET A 198 -19.48 4.35 -5.07
N ALA A 199 -20.78 4.17 -5.31
CA ALA A 199 -21.78 5.21 -5.02
C ALA A 199 -21.87 5.50 -3.51
N GLU A 200 -21.81 4.48 -2.67
CA GLU A 200 -21.76 4.64 -1.21
C GLU A 200 -20.50 5.37 -0.74
N PHE A 201 -19.34 5.00 -1.31
CA PHE A 201 -18.09 5.68 -1.02
C PHE A 201 -18.13 7.17 -1.39
N ALA A 202 -18.65 7.49 -2.57
CA ALA A 202 -18.83 8.88 -3.00
C ALA A 202 -19.78 9.66 -2.09
N LYS A 203 -20.91 9.08 -1.69
CA LYS A 203 -21.84 9.68 -0.73
C LYS A 203 -21.19 9.94 0.62
N ARG A 204 -20.42 8.98 1.12
CA ARG A 204 -19.70 9.15 2.40
C ARG A 204 -18.66 10.26 2.34
N ARG A 205 -17.88 10.34 1.24
CA ARG A 205 -16.92 11.44 1.05
C ARG A 205 -17.64 12.80 1.02
N GLN A 206 -18.79 12.90 0.34
CA GLN A 206 -19.55 14.13 0.28
C GLN A 206 -20.09 14.52 1.67
N LEU A 207 -20.61 13.57 2.44
CA LEU A 207 -21.08 13.84 3.80
C LEU A 207 -19.95 14.35 4.70
N ILE A 208 -18.74 13.80 4.58
CA ILE A 208 -17.56 14.29 5.33
C ILE A 208 -17.26 15.76 4.96
N LYS A 209 -17.27 16.11 3.67
CA LYS A 209 -17.05 17.49 3.20
C LYS A 209 -18.14 18.43 3.76
N ASP A 210 -19.40 18.04 3.65
CA ASP A 210 -20.54 18.83 4.16
C ASP A 210 -20.46 19.00 5.68
N THR A 211 -20.03 17.98 6.42
CA THR A 211 -19.85 18.01 7.88
C THR A 211 -18.72 18.97 8.28
N ASN A 212 -17.59 18.92 7.58
CA ASN A 212 -16.49 19.85 7.83
C ASN A 212 -16.89 21.30 7.58
N GLN A 213 -17.63 21.56 6.50
CA GLN A 213 -18.15 22.89 6.20
C GLN A 213 -19.17 23.33 7.26
N PHE A 214 -20.08 22.46 7.67
CA PHE A 214 -21.06 22.75 8.73
C PHE A 214 -20.37 23.16 10.04
N PHE A 215 -19.34 22.44 10.48
CA PHE A 215 -18.59 22.80 11.69
C PHE A 215 -17.84 24.13 11.54
N ALA A 216 -17.35 24.43 10.34
CA ALA A 216 -16.73 25.74 10.06
C ALA A 216 -17.74 26.88 10.20
N ASP A 217 -18.93 26.73 9.61
CA ASP A 217 -20.00 27.72 9.67
C ASP A 217 -20.50 27.93 11.10
N GLU A 218 -20.57 26.88 11.90
CA GLU A 218 -20.92 26.89 13.33
C GLU A 218 -19.79 27.46 14.22
N LYS A 219 -18.58 27.72 13.71
CA LYS A 219 -17.41 28.23 14.45
C LYS A 219 -17.00 27.34 15.63
N VAL A 220 -16.93 26.06 15.38
CA VAL A 220 -16.45 25.05 16.32
C VAL A 220 -14.97 25.29 16.62
N LEU A 221 -14.51 25.11 17.86
CA LEU A 221 -13.10 25.27 18.24
C LEU A 221 -12.23 24.12 17.74
N ALA A 222 -12.74 22.90 17.86
CA ALA A 222 -12.09 21.68 17.40
C ALA A 222 -13.10 20.54 17.29
N VAL A 223 -12.75 19.53 16.48
CA VAL A 223 -13.50 18.28 16.36
C VAL A 223 -12.62 17.12 16.80
N ILE A 224 -13.15 16.24 17.63
CA ILE A 224 -12.44 15.07 18.16
C ILE A 224 -13.29 13.82 17.93
N ASP A 225 -12.83 12.94 17.07
CA ASP A 225 -13.42 11.60 16.92
C ASP A 225 -12.67 10.55 17.77
N HIS A 226 -13.23 9.35 17.92
CA HIS A 226 -12.53 8.25 18.58
C HIS A 226 -11.71 7.45 17.57
N SER A 227 -10.65 6.81 18.07
CA SER A 227 -9.87 5.85 17.29
C SER A 227 -10.78 4.74 16.75
N ARG A 228 -10.56 4.36 15.50
CA ARG A 228 -11.21 3.19 14.90
C ARG A 228 -10.53 1.91 15.36
N GLY A 229 -11.26 0.79 15.27
CA GLY A 229 -10.74 -0.54 15.59
C GLY A 229 -10.91 -0.92 17.05
N THR A 230 -10.52 -2.14 17.37
CA THR A 230 -10.74 -2.80 18.66
C THR A 230 -9.49 -2.88 19.52
N ALA A 231 -8.37 -2.30 19.06
CA ALA A 231 -7.08 -2.52 19.68
C ALA A 231 -6.99 -2.00 21.14
N GLY A 232 -7.74 -0.94 21.48
CA GLY A 232 -7.73 -0.38 22.84
C GLY A 232 -6.32 -0.03 23.36
N GLY A 233 -6.19 0.16 24.69
CA GLY A 233 -4.89 0.31 25.34
C GLY A 233 -4.08 1.53 24.88
N GLY A 234 -4.74 2.61 24.46
CA GLY A 234 -4.08 3.81 23.97
C GLY A 234 -3.62 3.75 22.51
N THR A 235 -3.99 2.71 21.77
CA THR A 235 -3.77 2.65 20.32
C THR A 235 -4.69 3.66 19.63
N VAL A 236 -4.09 4.56 18.85
CA VAL A 236 -4.84 5.59 18.10
C VAL A 236 -4.59 5.41 16.61
N PHE A 237 -5.67 5.11 15.93
CA PHE A 237 -5.73 4.97 14.49
C PHE A 237 -6.06 6.32 13.87
N VAL A 238 -5.14 6.94 13.15
CA VAL A 238 -5.31 8.29 12.63
C VAL A 238 -4.85 8.44 11.20
N GLN A 239 -5.64 9.16 10.41
CA GLN A 239 -5.40 9.45 9.01
C GLN A 239 -5.72 10.94 8.71
N SER A 240 -6.12 11.24 7.47
CA SER A 240 -6.49 12.58 7.07
C SER A 240 -7.80 13.06 7.74
N GLY A 241 -7.86 14.34 8.06
CA GLY A 241 -9.06 15.07 8.41
C GLY A 241 -9.35 16.22 7.44
N GLY A 242 -8.30 16.74 6.83
CA GLY A 242 -8.35 17.77 5.80
C GLY A 242 -8.01 17.27 4.40
N SER A 243 -7.75 18.23 3.51
CA SER A 243 -7.36 17.94 2.13
C SER A 243 -5.98 18.52 1.83
N TYR A 244 -5.17 17.74 1.11
CA TYR A 244 -3.91 18.19 0.52
C TYR A 244 -4.13 18.90 -0.82
N LYS A 245 -5.32 18.82 -1.42
CA LYS A 245 -5.59 19.35 -2.75
C LYS A 245 -5.60 20.88 -2.76
N PRO A 246 -4.98 21.52 -3.77
CA PRO A 246 -5.00 22.97 -3.91
C PRO A 246 -6.44 23.52 -3.95
N GLY A 247 -6.70 24.59 -3.19
CA GLY A 247 -8.00 25.24 -3.16
C GLY A 247 -9.03 24.56 -2.26
N GLU A 248 -8.76 23.38 -1.70
CA GLU A 248 -9.57 22.76 -0.66
C GLU A 248 -8.97 23.11 0.72
N THR A 249 -9.70 23.86 1.54
CA THR A 249 -9.20 24.31 2.85
C THR A 249 -10.05 23.72 3.96
N THR A 250 -9.43 23.01 4.90
CA THR A 250 -10.01 22.66 6.19
C THR A 250 -9.64 23.73 7.19
N THR A 251 -10.61 24.33 7.84
CA THR A 251 -10.41 25.51 8.71
C THR A 251 -10.49 25.21 10.19
N ILE A 252 -10.78 23.96 10.57
CA ILE A 252 -10.99 23.54 11.95
C ILE A 252 -9.97 22.49 12.34
N PRO A 253 -9.31 22.60 13.51
CA PRO A 253 -8.49 21.54 14.07
C PRO A 253 -9.30 20.26 14.26
N GLN A 254 -8.78 19.14 13.77
CA GLN A 254 -9.39 17.84 13.94
C GLN A 254 -8.39 16.88 14.58
N LEU A 255 -8.85 16.12 15.55
CA LEU A 255 -8.05 15.16 16.31
C LEU A 255 -8.74 13.81 16.38
N THR A 256 -7.96 12.77 16.51
CA THR A 256 -8.45 11.44 16.91
C THR A 256 -7.96 11.15 18.33
N MET A 257 -8.86 10.69 19.19
CA MET A 257 -8.62 10.39 20.59
C MET A 257 -8.65 8.88 20.82
N ALA A 258 -7.85 8.37 21.76
CA ALA A 258 -7.95 7.01 22.25
C ALA A 258 -9.39 6.71 22.71
N SER A 259 -9.93 5.57 22.30
CA SER A 259 -11.35 5.22 22.49
C SER A 259 -11.78 5.23 23.95
N GLU A 260 -10.90 4.84 24.87
CA GLU A 260 -11.17 4.85 26.31
C GLU A 260 -11.39 6.29 26.85
N HIS A 261 -10.56 7.23 26.41
CA HIS A 261 -10.66 8.64 26.81
C HIS A 261 -11.91 9.29 26.20
N TRP A 262 -12.14 9.05 24.90
CA TRP A 262 -13.34 9.52 24.21
C TRP A 262 -14.61 9.00 24.88
N SER A 263 -14.67 7.69 25.17
CA SER A 263 -15.82 7.05 25.82
C SER A 263 -16.07 7.59 27.24
N ARG A 264 -15.00 7.92 27.99
CA ARG A 264 -15.15 8.60 29.31
C ARG A 264 -15.85 9.93 29.14
N ILE A 265 -15.41 10.77 28.20
CA ILE A 265 -16.02 12.07 27.93
C ILE A 265 -17.48 11.91 27.47
N ALA A 266 -17.73 10.98 26.54
CA ALA A 266 -19.09 10.71 26.05
C ALA A 266 -20.07 10.33 27.18
N ARG A 267 -19.64 9.46 28.11
CA ARG A 267 -20.46 9.08 29.29
C ARG A 267 -20.73 10.28 30.23
N LEU A 268 -19.68 11.08 30.52
CA LEU A 268 -19.86 12.30 31.36
C LEU A 268 -20.88 13.27 30.75
N LEU A 269 -20.82 13.48 29.42
CA LEU A 269 -21.80 14.31 28.70
C LEU A 269 -23.21 13.70 28.72
N GLN A 270 -23.34 12.38 28.63
CA GLN A 270 -24.60 11.66 28.73
C GLN A 270 -25.23 11.85 30.11
N GLU A 271 -24.42 11.86 31.17
CA GLU A 271 -24.82 12.17 32.56
C GLU A 271 -25.04 13.68 32.81
N LYS A 272 -25.03 14.51 31.72
CA LYS A 272 -25.22 15.98 31.76
C LYS A 272 -24.19 16.71 32.63
N GLN A 273 -22.98 16.16 32.76
CA GLN A 273 -21.86 16.84 33.41
C GLN A 273 -21.22 17.84 32.45
N ASP A 274 -20.78 18.98 33.01
CA ASP A 274 -20.01 19.98 32.27
C ASP A 274 -18.57 19.46 32.06
N VAL A 275 -18.24 19.06 30.82
CA VAL A 275 -16.91 18.66 30.45
C VAL A 275 -16.20 19.79 29.70
N THR A 276 -15.00 20.13 30.14
CA THR A 276 -14.17 21.16 29.52
C THR A 276 -12.82 20.56 29.17
N LEU A 277 -12.36 20.80 27.94
CA LEU A 277 -11.03 20.40 27.47
C LEU A 277 -10.16 21.63 27.21
N GLU A 278 -8.88 21.45 27.41
CA GLU A 278 -7.81 22.34 26.94
C GLU A 278 -7.03 21.61 25.85
N LEU A 279 -6.81 22.29 24.72
CA LEU A 279 -6.10 21.77 23.56
C LEU A 279 -5.00 22.73 23.13
N ASN A 280 -3.86 22.19 22.71
CA ASN A 280 -2.82 22.93 22.03
C ASN A 280 -2.28 22.08 20.88
N VAL A 281 -2.49 22.53 19.65
CA VAL A 281 -2.14 21.81 18.42
C VAL A 281 -1.35 22.76 17.51
N VAL A 282 -0.14 22.36 17.15
CA VAL A 282 0.72 23.12 16.22
C VAL A 282 0.94 22.29 14.97
N ASN A 283 0.31 22.70 13.90
CA ASN A 283 0.41 22.10 12.57
C ASN A 283 0.97 23.13 11.58
N THR A 284 1.80 22.67 10.65
CA THR A 284 2.35 23.52 9.58
C THR A 284 2.00 22.93 8.23
N PHE A 285 1.50 23.78 7.33
CA PHE A 285 1.35 23.47 5.91
C PHE A 285 2.59 23.94 5.15
N TYR A 286 2.98 23.17 4.14
CA TYR A 286 4.10 23.46 3.25
C TYR A 286 3.55 23.57 1.83
N ASP A 287 3.61 24.77 1.28
CA ASP A 287 3.05 25.12 -0.03
C ASP A 287 4.15 25.41 -1.08
N ASP A 288 5.42 25.31 -0.71
CA ASP A 288 6.57 25.74 -1.52
C ASP A 288 6.83 24.83 -2.72
N ASP A 289 6.59 23.54 -2.57
CA ASP A 289 6.84 22.52 -3.60
C ASP A 289 5.67 21.54 -3.67
N PRO A 290 4.80 21.68 -4.67
CA PRO A 290 3.67 20.77 -4.83
C PRO A 290 4.05 19.42 -5.44
N MET A 291 5.30 19.27 -5.91
CA MET A 291 5.76 18.02 -6.51
C MET A 291 6.18 17.02 -5.43
N GLN A 292 5.95 15.75 -5.72
CA GLN A 292 6.46 14.64 -4.93
C GLN A 292 7.36 13.77 -5.77
N TYR A 293 8.08 12.84 -5.12
CA TYR A 293 9.17 12.14 -5.76
C TYR A 293 9.17 10.67 -5.37
N ASP A 294 9.41 9.81 -6.36
CA ASP A 294 9.78 8.42 -6.15
C ASP A 294 11.30 8.28 -6.17
N THR A 295 11.85 7.30 -5.45
CA THR A 295 13.29 7.03 -5.47
C THR A 295 13.57 5.81 -6.35
N ILE A 296 14.40 5.99 -7.37
CA ILE A 296 14.71 4.98 -8.37
C ILE A 296 16.21 4.67 -8.36
N ALA A 297 16.56 3.38 -8.52
CA ALA A 297 17.94 2.95 -8.76
C ALA A 297 17.99 1.62 -9.51
N GLU A 298 19.18 1.23 -10.02
CA GLU A 298 19.31 0.06 -10.88
C GLU A 298 20.58 -0.75 -10.64
N ILE A 299 20.50 -2.05 -10.90
CA ILE A 299 21.62 -2.92 -11.24
C ILE A 299 21.51 -3.18 -12.75
N PRO A 300 22.44 -2.68 -13.59
CA PRO A 300 22.36 -2.82 -15.04
C PRO A 300 22.40 -4.27 -15.48
N GLY A 301 21.57 -4.60 -16.47
CA GLY A 301 21.60 -5.89 -17.14
C GLY A 301 22.79 -6.06 -18.08
N THR A 302 22.96 -7.30 -18.58
CA THR A 302 24.01 -7.67 -19.53
C THR A 302 23.45 -7.85 -20.95
N ASP A 303 23.15 -9.06 -21.38
CA ASP A 303 22.70 -9.38 -22.74
C ASP A 303 21.24 -9.00 -23.01
N LYS A 304 20.44 -8.79 -21.97
CA LYS A 304 19.04 -8.33 -22.03
C LYS A 304 18.80 -7.02 -21.28
N LYS A 305 19.80 -6.14 -21.28
CA LYS A 305 19.80 -4.89 -20.49
C LYS A 305 18.61 -3.96 -20.73
N ASP A 306 17.97 -4.07 -21.90
CA ASP A 306 16.79 -3.25 -22.26
C ASP A 306 15.48 -3.82 -21.69
N GLU A 307 15.50 -5.05 -21.18
CA GLU A 307 14.41 -5.66 -20.44
C GLU A 307 14.61 -5.41 -18.94
N VAL A 308 13.51 -5.23 -18.19
CA VAL A 308 13.56 -4.80 -16.79
C VAL A 308 12.76 -5.74 -15.90
N VAL A 309 13.32 -6.07 -14.74
CA VAL A 309 12.58 -6.63 -13.60
C VAL A 309 12.54 -5.56 -12.52
N MET A 310 11.35 -5.29 -11.97
CA MET A 310 11.18 -4.27 -10.94
C MET A 310 10.83 -4.89 -9.59
N LEU A 311 11.26 -4.24 -8.53
CA LEU A 311 10.85 -4.47 -7.16
C LEU A 311 10.59 -3.11 -6.50
N GLY A 312 9.75 -3.08 -5.49
CA GLY A 312 9.45 -1.83 -4.80
C GLY A 312 8.51 -1.98 -3.62
N ALA A 313 8.36 -0.87 -2.91
CA ALA A 313 7.47 -0.68 -1.79
C ALA A 313 7.19 0.82 -1.67
N HIS A 314 6.13 1.21 -0.98
CA HIS A 314 5.98 2.64 -0.71
C HIS A 314 6.88 3.09 0.44
N LEU A 315 7.34 4.33 0.31
CA LEU A 315 8.26 4.99 1.25
C LEU A 315 7.51 5.86 2.23
N ASP A 316 6.37 6.42 1.81
CA ASP A 316 5.52 7.23 2.68
C ASP A 316 4.86 6.42 3.80
N SER A 317 4.32 7.10 4.77
CA SER A 317 3.59 6.52 5.89
C SER A 317 2.66 7.56 6.52
N TRP A 318 1.69 7.10 7.31
CA TRP A 318 0.97 8.00 8.21
C TRP A 318 1.89 8.52 9.33
N HIS A 319 1.43 9.58 10.01
CA HIS A 319 2.24 10.45 10.88
C HIS A 319 2.09 10.18 12.38
N ALA A 320 1.28 9.21 12.80
CA ALA A 320 1.08 8.96 14.23
C ALA A 320 2.16 8.07 14.84
N GLY A 321 2.75 7.18 14.06
CA GLY A 321 3.92 6.38 14.37
C GLY A 321 5.09 6.77 13.49
N THR A 322 6.11 5.92 13.41
CA THR A 322 7.28 6.12 12.53
C THR A 322 7.14 5.36 11.20
N GLY A 323 5.96 4.76 10.92
CA GLY A 323 5.72 4.00 9.71
C GLY A 323 6.65 2.80 9.57
N ALA A 324 6.85 2.05 10.66
CA ALA A 324 7.83 0.96 10.69
C ALA A 324 7.34 -0.27 9.94
N THR A 325 6.10 -0.67 10.19
CA THR A 325 5.50 -1.85 9.54
C THR A 325 4.74 -1.48 8.28
N ASP A 326 4.28 -0.21 8.19
CA ASP A 326 3.51 0.38 7.09
C ASP A 326 4.16 1.69 6.58
N ASN A 327 5.02 1.69 5.54
CA ASN A 327 5.62 0.49 4.95
C ASN A 327 7.15 0.59 4.97
N GLY A 328 7.69 1.03 6.11
CA GLY A 328 9.14 1.03 6.32
C GLY A 328 9.72 -0.38 6.18
N ALA A 329 9.03 -1.42 6.68
CA ALA A 329 9.43 -2.82 6.54
C ALA A 329 9.60 -3.19 5.06
N GLY A 330 8.62 -2.91 4.21
CA GLY A 330 8.71 -3.13 2.77
C GLY A 330 9.88 -2.38 2.14
N THR A 331 10.00 -1.09 2.44
CA THR A 331 11.10 -0.25 1.93
C THR A 331 12.48 -0.84 2.26
N ILE A 332 12.75 -1.16 3.53
CA ILE A 332 14.09 -1.63 3.95
C ILE A 332 14.41 -3.03 3.43
N VAL A 333 13.42 -3.92 3.28
CA VAL A 333 13.69 -5.26 2.70
C VAL A 333 13.97 -5.18 1.20
N MET A 334 13.33 -4.25 0.47
CA MET A 334 13.64 -4.01 -0.94
C MET A 334 15.04 -3.40 -1.11
N MET A 335 15.43 -2.46 -0.23
CA MET A 335 16.79 -1.92 -0.18
C MET A 335 17.82 -3.03 0.12
N GLU A 336 17.54 -3.90 1.09
CA GLU A 336 18.39 -5.01 1.46
C GLU A 336 18.52 -6.05 0.34
N ALA A 337 17.44 -6.35 -0.37
CA ALA A 337 17.48 -7.22 -1.54
C ALA A 337 18.44 -6.67 -2.61
N MET A 338 18.39 -5.38 -2.90
CA MET A 338 19.32 -4.73 -3.83
C MET A 338 20.77 -4.75 -3.31
N ARG A 339 20.96 -4.53 -1.99
CA ARG A 339 22.27 -4.62 -1.36
C ARG A 339 22.87 -6.03 -1.50
N ILE A 340 22.11 -7.07 -1.20
CA ILE A 340 22.53 -8.47 -1.33
C ILE A 340 23.00 -8.75 -2.75
N LEU A 341 22.16 -8.45 -3.75
CA LEU A 341 22.50 -8.69 -5.16
C LEU A 341 23.75 -7.93 -5.60
N LYS A 342 23.90 -6.68 -5.13
CA LYS A 342 25.06 -5.85 -5.45
C LYS A 342 26.34 -6.35 -4.77
N THR A 343 26.28 -6.72 -3.47
CA THR A 343 27.42 -7.24 -2.70
C THR A 343 27.95 -8.54 -3.30
N LEU A 344 27.07 -9.41 -3.79
CA LEU A 344 27.44 -10.65 -4.46
C LEU A 344 27.95 -10.44 -5.89
N ASP A 345 28.04 -9.21 -6.36
CA ASP A 345 28.44 -8.83 -7.72
C ASP A 345 27.64 -9.56 -8.81
N ILE A 346 26.33 -9.74 -8.57
CA ILE A 346 25.43 -10.37 -9.53
C ILE A 346 25.46 -9.59 -10.86
N LYS A 347 25.62 -10.33 -11.96
CA LYS A 347 25.54 -9.80 -13.32
C LYS A 347 24.23 -10.28 -13.95
N PRO A 348 23.09 -9.59 -13.70
CA PRO A 348 21.82 -10.04 -14.20
C PRO A 348 21.75 -9.90 -15.73
N ARG A 349 20.97 -10.73 -16.37
CA ARG A 349 20.73 -10.58 -17.82
C ARG A 349 19.85 -9.36 -18.09
N ARG A 350 18.75 -9.19 -17.30
CA ARG A 350 17.86 -8.03 -17.35
C ARG A 350 18.28 -7.00 -16.31
N THR A 351 18.05 -5.74 -16.61
CA THR A 351 18.21 -4.68 -15.62
C THR A 351 17.23 -4.90 -14.46
N ILE A 352 17.76 -4.85 -13.24
CA ILE A 352 16.95 -4.87 -12.01
C ILE A 352 16.77 -3.43 -11.56
N ARG A 353 15.51 -2.99 -11.42
CA ARG A 353 15.16 -1.61 -11.02
C ARG A 353 14.34 -1.63 -9.75
N ILE A 354 14.80 -0.87 -8.75
CA ILE A 354 14.01 -0.60 -7.55
C ILE A 354 13.25 0.72 -7.71
N GLY A 355 11.99 0.75 -7.26
CA GLY A 355 11.19 1.94 -7.08
C GLY A 355 10.66 2.00 -5.66
N LEU A 356 10.95 3.11 -4.96
CA LEU A 356 10.35 3.41 -3.67
C LEU A 356 9.36 4.55 -3.88
N TRP A 357 8.07 4.24 -3.66
CA TRP A 357 6.96 5.10 -4.04
C TRP A 357 6.60 6.06 -2.93
N SER A 358 6.06 7.22 -3.28
CA SER A 358 5.43 8.15 -2.34
C SER A 358 3.96 8.37 -2.71
N GLY A 359 3.13 8.71 -1.73
CA GLY A 359 1.70 8.93 -1.97
C GLY A 359 0.89 7.65 -2.16
N GLU A 360 1.36 6.52 -1.69
CA GLU A 360 0.60 5.28 -1.66
C GLU A 360 -0.62 5.45 -0.76
N GLU A 361 -0.43 5.97 0.44
CA GLU A 361 -1.43 6.20 1.48
C GLU A 361 -2.58 7.13 1.04
N GLU A 362 -2.33 7.99 0.06
CA GLU A 362 -3.32 8.87 -0.54
C GLU A 362 -3.94 8.28 -1.82
N GLY A 363 -3.61 7.05 -2.18
CA GLY A 363 -4.23 6.27 -3.25
C GLY A 363 -3.32 5.86 -4.39
N LEU A 364 -2.15 5.30 -4.10
CA LEU A 364 -1.16 4.76 -5.05
C LEU A 364 -0.57 5.82 -5.99
N LEU A 365 -0.46 7.08 -5.53
CA LEU A 365 -0.23 8.22 -6.43
C LEU A 365 1.14 8.17 -7.12
N GLY A 366 2.21 7.80 -6.40
CA GLY A 366 3.56 7.73 -6.96
C GLY A 366 3.71 6.60 -7.95
N SER A 367 3.39 5.37 -7.56
CA SER A 367 3.46 4.22 -8.47
C SER A 367 2.56 4.41 -9.69
N GLN A 368 1.35 4.98 -9.51
CA GLN A 368 0.47 5.32 -10.63
C GLN A 368 1.11 6.37 -11.54
N GLY A 369 1.66 7.45 -10.98
CA GLY A 369 2.33 8.51 -11.73
C GLY A 369 3.50 7.97 -12.55
N TYR A 370 4.33 7.12 -11.94
CA TYR A 370 5.42 6.43 -12.60
C TYR A 370 4.92 5.53 -13.75
N VAL A 371 3.92 4.69 -13.49
CA VAL A 371 3.36 3.77 -14.50
C VAL A 371 2.69 4.56 -15.63
N GLU A 372 1.92 5.60 -15.33
CA GLU A 372 1.30 6.44 -16.35
C GLU A 372 2.33 7.17 -17.22
N LYS A 373 3.44 7.62 -16.62
CA LYS A 373 4.54 8.29 -17.33
C LYS A 373 5.31 7.34 -18.25
N HIS A 374 5.56 6.12 -17.83
CA HIS A 374 6.46 5.19 -18.54
C HIS A 374 5.76 4.08 -19.31
N PHE A 375 4.63 3.53 -18.83
CA PHE A 375 4.11 2.27 -19.33
C PHE A 375 2.72 2.34 -19.94
N GLY A 376 1.86 3.22 -19.47
CA GLY A 376 0.53 3.38 -20.03
C GLY A 376 -0.50 3.83 -19.01
N ALA A 377 -1.68 4.23 -19.52
CA ALA A 377 -2.77 4.73 -18.68
C ALA A 377 -4.13 4.47 -19.32
N ARG A 378 -5.18 4.52 -18.50
CA ARG A 378 -6.56 4.74 -18.97
C ARG A 378 -6.82 6.23 -19.13
N PRO A 379 -7.74 6.63 -20.01
CA PRO A 379 -8.23 8.00 -20.05
C PRO A 379 -8.74 8.45 -18.65
N PRO A 380 -8.74 9.75 -18.36
CA PRO A 380 -9.44 10.26 -17.18
C PRO A 380 -10.91 9.89 -17.21
N SER A 381 -11.49 9.57 -16.04
CA SER A 381 -12.94 9.35 -15.94
C SER A 381 -13.70 10.65 -16.24
N THR A 382 -14.84 10.52 -16.89
CA THR A 382 -15.77 11.65 -17.11
C THR A 382 -16.58 11.98 -15.86
N ASP A 383 -16.63 11.09 -14.87
CA ASP A 383 -17.20 11.36 -13.55
C ASP A 383 -16.21 12.21 -12.72
N PRO A 384 -16.60 13.44 -12.33
CA PRO A 384 -15.73 14.31 -11.53
C PRO A 384 -15.23 13.66 -10.22
N ASN A 385 -16.00 12.73 -9.64
CA ASN A 385 -15.62 12.02 -8.41
C ASN A 385 -14.57 10.93 -8.64
N MET A 386 -14.41 10.50 -9.90
CA MET A 386 -13.54 9.39 -10.30
C MET A 386 -12.31 9.84 -11.09
N LYS A 387 -12.21 11.11 -11.47
CA LYS A 387 -11.12 11.60 -12.36
C LYS A 387 -9.72 11.39 -11.79
N ASP A 388 -9.58 11.50 -10.45
CA ASP A 388 -8.31 11.37 -9.72
C ASP A 388 -8.12 9.97 -9.11
N MET A 389 -8.96 8.99 -9.50
CA MET A 389 -8.83 7.63 -9.02
C MET A 389 -7.74 6.87 -9.78
N PRO A 390 -7.08 5.89 -9.14
CA PRO A 390 -6.10 5.03 -9.81
C PRO A 390 -6.63 4.43 -11.12
N THR A 391 -5.75 4.22 -12.09
CA THR A 391 -6.07 3.67 -13.42
C THR A 391 -6.95 2.41 -13.34
N LEU A 392 -6.69 1.53 -12.37
CA LEU A 392 -7.48 0.32 -12.11
C LEU A 392 -8.96 0.62 -11.84
N LEU A 393 -9.26 1.70 -11.14
CA LEU A 393 -10.63 2.08 -10.76
C LEU A 393 -11.35 2.91 -11.83
N ARG A 394 -10.64 3.39 -12.86
CA ARG A 394 -11.19 4.15 -13.99
C ARG A 394 -11.67 3.28 -15.15
N ARG A 395 -12.13 2.03 -14.89
CA ARG A 395 -12.54 1.06 -15.93
C ARG A 395 -13.63 1.61 -16.85
N ASP A 396 -14.49 2.46 -16.34
CA ASP A 396 -15.55 3.13 -17.10
C ASP A 396 -15.02 4.19 -18.09
N ALA A 397 -13.79 4.65 -17.94
CA ALA A 397 -13.21 5.70 -18.79
C ALA A 397 -12.75 5.20 -20.17
N GLY A 398 -12.56 3.87 -20.34
CA GLY A 398 -12.14 3.28 -21.61
C GLY A 398 -10.97 2.31 -21.49
N PRO A 399 -10.44 1.83 -22.63
CA PRO A 399 -9.32 0.90 -22.65
C PRO A 399 -8.01 1.56 -22.23
N VAL A 400 -7.07 0.72 -21.75
CA VAL A 400 -5.70 1.15 -21.45
C VAL A 400 -4.96 1.44 -22.75
N THR A 401 -4.27 2.58 -22.80
CA THR A 401 -3.29 2.89 -23.84
C THR A 401 -1.91 2.58 -23.30
N VAL A 402 -1.24 1.57 -23.86
CA VAL A 402 0.10 1.16 -23.44
C VAL A 402 1.19 1.90 -24.24
N LYS A 403 2.36 2.12 -23.60
CA LYS A 403 3.56 2.67 -24.21
C LYS A 403 4.55 1.56 -24.56
N PRO A 404 5.51 1.78 -25.51
CA PRO A 404 6.47 0.75 -25.92
C PRO A 404 7.31 0.15 -24.77
N GLU A 405 7.63 0.95 -23.76
CA GLU A 405 8.40 0.53 -22.60
C GLU A 405 7.66 -0.50 -21.72
N GLN A 406 6.32 -0.51 -21.75
CA GLN A 406 5.51 -1.51 -21.05
C GLN A 406 5.91 -2.94 -21.45
N ALA A 407 6.18 -3.17 -22.73
CA ALA A 407 6.58 -4.49 -23.25
C ALA A 407 7.94 -4.97 -22.73
N LYS A 408 8.78 -4.05 -22.22
CA LYS A 408 10.13 -4.35 -21.73
C LYS A 408 10.15 -4.79 -20.25
N VAL A 409 9.10 -4.55 -19.48
CA VAL A 409 9.05 -4.90 -18.05
C VAL A 409 8.56 -6.34 -17.89
N SER A 410 9.39 -7.20 -17.32
CA SER A 410 9.05 -8.62 -17.10
C SER A 410 8.08 -8.81 -15.95
N ALA A 411 8.34 -8.16 -14.82
CA ALA A 411 7.50 -8.21 -13.62
C ALA A 411 7.80 -7.05 -12.67
N TYR A 412 6.88 -6.82 -11.73
CA TYR A 412 7.05 -5.99 -10.55
C TYR A 412 6.69 -6.80 -9.29
N PHE A 413 7.59 -6.79 -8.30
CA PHE A 413 7.41 -7.46 -7.01
C PHE A 413 7.27 -6.43 -5.90
N ASN A 414 6.21 -6.55 -5.09
CA ASN A 414 5.83 -5.62 -4.02
C ASN A 414 5.86 -6.29 -2.64
N ILE A 415 6.17 -5.52 -1.62
CA ILE A 415 5.99 -5.88 -0.20
C ILE A 415 5.25 -4.75 0.50
N ASP A 416 4.11 -5.09 1.10
CA ASP A 416 3.27 -4.15 1.84
C ASP A 416 2.20 -4.89 2.66
N ASN A 417 2.63 -5.68 3.64
CA ASN A 417 1.76 -6.37 4.61
C ASN A 417 2.47 -6.54 5.96
N GLY A 418 3.19 -5.49 6.38
CA GLY A 418 3.89 -5.51 7.66
C GLY A 418 5.23 -6.25 7.63
N THR A 419 5.63 -6.78 8.78
CA THR A 419 6.98 -7.28 9.04
C THR A 419 7.10 -8.81 9.09
N GLY A 420 6.00 -9.54 8.93
CA GLY A 420 5.99 -10.99 9.12
C GLY A 420 6.50 -11.78 7.90
N LYS A 421 6.92 -13.03 8.13
CA LYS A 421 7.50 -13.92 7.11
C LYS A 421 6.67 -14.03 5.85
N ILE A 422 7.36 -14.11 4.71
CA ILE A 422 6.73 -14.55 3.46
C ILE A 422 6.34 -16.03 3.58
N ARG A 423 5.06 -16.30 3.29
CA ARG A 423 4.47 -17.64 3.27
C ARG A 423 4.11 -18.10 1.85
N GLY A 424 4.09 -17.18 0.88
CA GLY A 424 3.74 -17.48 -0.51
C GLY A 424 3.57 -16.24 -1.38
N VAL A 425 2.85 -16.40 -2.51
CA VAL A 425 2.62 -15.32 -3.49
C VAL A 425 1.17 -15.30 -3.95
N TYR A 426 0.59 -14.10 -4.07
CA TYR A 426 -0.65 -13.86 -4.81
C TYR A 426 -0.34 -13.78 -6.30
N LEU A 427 -0.93 -14.66 -7.10
CA LEU A 427 -0.67 -14.74 -8.55
C LEU A 427 -1.45 -13.69 -9.36
N GLN A 428 -2.34 -12.94 -8.73
CA GLN A 428 -3.19 -11.92 -9.37
C GLN A 428 -3.92 -12.47 -10.61
N GLU A 429 -4.49 -13.69 -10.48
CA GLU A 429 -5.17 -14.44 -11.57
C GLU A 429 -4.27 -14.80 -12.77
N ASN A 430 -2.97 -14.64 -12.65
CA ASN A 430 -2.02 -15.05 -13.69
C ASN A 430 -1.58 -16.51 -13.51
N ALA A 431 -2.44 -17.45 -13.92
CA ALA A 431 -2.18 -18.90 -13.80
C ALA A 431 -0.88 -19.35 -14.47
N ALA A 432 -0.46 -18.66 -15.52
CA ALA A 432 0.71 -19.06 -16.31
C ALA A 432 2.04 -18.91 -15.55
N VAL A 433 2.09 -18.12 -14.47
CA VAL A 433 3.30 -17.98 -13.62
C VAL A 433 3.37 -19.05 -12.52
N ALA A 434 2.28 -19.77 -12.23
CA ALA A 434 2.24 -20.75 -11.13
C ALA A 434 3.37 -21.79 -11.22
N PRO A 435 3.59 -22.52 -12.33
CA PRO A 435 4.66 -23.53 -12.40
C PRO A 435 6.06 -22.92 -12.29
N ILE A 436 6.23 -21.66 -12.66
CA ILE A 436 7.48 -20.91 -12.51
C ILE A 436 7.75 -20.65 -11.04
N PHE A 437 6.79 -20.06 -10.33
CA PHE A 437 6.92 -19.73 -8.92
C PHE A 437 7.00 -20.97 -8.04
N GLU A 438 6.31 -22.06 -8.39
CA GLU A 438 6.49 -23.37 -7.74
C GLU A 438 7.96 -23.82 -7.78
N GLY A 439 8.64 -23.59 -8.91
CA GLY A 439 10.07 -23.85 -9.06
C GLY A 439 10.92 -22.99 -8.13
N TRP A 440 10.67 -21.67 -8.14
CA TRP A 440 11.45 -20.69 -7.36
C TRP A 440 11.23 -20.82 -5.86
N MET A 441 10.07 -21.29 -5.42
CA MET A 441 9.74 -21.48 -3.99
C MET A 441 10.44 -22.70 -3.38
N LYS A 442 10.87 -23.69 -4.18
CA LYS A 442 11.45 -24.93 -3.66
C LYS A 442 12.61 -24.73 -2.67
N PRO A 443 13.57 -23.81 -2.92
CA PRO A 443 14.66 -23.55 -1.99
C PRO A 443 14.27 -22.89 -0.67
N PHE A 444 13.01 -22.45 -0.52
CA PHE A 444 12.52 -21.70 0.65
C PHE A 444 11.43 -22.41 1.45
N LYS A 445 11.18 -23.70 1.16
CA LYS A 445 10.22 -24.51 1.93
C LYS A 445 10.59 -24.63 3.40
N ASP A 446 11.89 -24.74 3.69
CA ASP A 446 12.44 -24.75 5.05
C ASP A 446 12.22 -23.41 5.79
N LEU A 447 11.98 -22.32 5.06
CA LEU A 447 11.64 -21.01 5.61
C LEU A 447 10.12 -20.76 5.73
N GLY A 448 9.30 -21.75 5.38
CA GLY A 448 7.84 -21.68 5.47
C GLY A 448 7.14 -21.09 4.24
N MET A 449 7.84 -20.87 3.12
CA MET A 449 7.24 -20.41 1.87
C MET A 449 6.66 -21.59 1.09
N THR A 450 5.33 -21.79 1.20
CA THR A 450 4.67 -23.00 0.68
C THR A 450 3.43 -22.72 -0.17
N THR A 451 2.91 -21.49 -0.18
CA THR A 451 1.55 -21.21 -0.67
C THR A 451 1.57 -20.36 -1.94
N LEU A 452 0.87 -20.82 -2.97
CA LEU A 452 0.47 -20.01 -4.11
C LEU A 452 -1.05 -19.88 -4.14
N THR A 453 -1.54 -18.72 -4.49
CA THR A 453 -2.98 -18.50 -4.65
C THR A 453 -3.29 -17.74 -5.94
N MET A 454 -4.33 -18.18 -6.63
CA MET A 454 -4.88 -17.46 -7.80
C MET A 454 -5.60 -16.17 -7.42
N ARG A 455 -5.84 -15.94 -6.11
CA ARG A 455 -6.55 -14.75 -5.65
C ARG A 455 -5.82 -13.47 -6.02
N ASN A 456 -6.59 -12.43 -6.26
CA ASN A 456 -6.09 -11.07 -6.25
C ASN A 456 -5.97 -10.59 -4.80
N THR A 457 -4.92 -9.81 -4.53
CA THR A 457 -4.88 -8.93 -3.38
C THR A 457 -4.93 -7.49 -3.85
N GLY A 458 -5.35 -6.59 -2.98
CA GLY A 458 -5.57 -5.19 -3.32
C GLY A 458 -4.85 -4.24 -2.37
N GLY A 459 -5.05 -2.93 -2.58
CA GLY A 459 -4.69 -1.89 -1.65
C GLY A 459 -3.25 -1.40 -1.73
N THR A 460 -2.42 -1.82 -2.71
CA THR A 460 -1.02 -1.39 -2.78
C THR A 460 -0.45 -1.35 -4.22
N ASP A 461 0.76 -0.88 -4.37
CA ASP A 461 1.41 -0.40 -5.60
C ASP A 461 1.50 -1.39 -6.78
N HIS A 462 1.53 -2.71 -6.51
CA HIS A 462 1.52 -3.71 -7.60
C HIS A 462 0.30 -3.56 -8.52
N LEU A 463 -0.79 -2.99 -8.01
CA LEU A 463 -2.01 -2.74 -8.78
C LEU A 463 -1.81 -1.72 -9.89
N SER A 464 -0.92 -0.74 -9.71
CA SER A 464 -0.60 0.25 -10.74
C SER A 464 0.02 -0.42 -11.97
N PHE A 465 0.89 -1.40 -11.76
CA PHE A 465 1.53 -2.21 -12.81
C PHE A 465 0.56 -3.19 -13.45
N ASP A 466 -0.19 -3.92 -12.62
CA ASP A 466 -1.17 -4.91 -13.08
C ASP A 466 -2.25 -4.27 -13.95
N ALA A 467 -2.69 -3.05 -13.61
CA ALA A 467 -3.70 -2.30 -14.36
C ALA A 467 -3.33 -2.00 -15.81
N VAL A 468 -2.04 -1.98 -16.15
CA VAL A 468 -1.53 -1.76 -17.51
C VAL A 468 -0.96 -3.04 -18.15
N GLY A 469 -1.19 -4.21 -17.53
CA GLY A 469 -0.79 -5.52 -18.04
C GLY A 469 0.68 -5.87 -17.83
N ILE A 470 1.36 -5.21 -16.89
CA ILE A 470 2.64 -5.66 -16.36
C ILE A 470 2.36 -6.61 -15.20
N PRO A 471 2.92 -7.84 -15.19
CA PRO A 471 2.74 -8.75 -14.06
C PRO A 471 3.22 -8.13 -12.75
N GLY A 472 2.29 -7.73 -11.88
CA GLY A 472 2.55 -7.17 -10.57
C GLY A 472 2.15 -8.17 -9.48
N PHE A 473 3.04 -8.43 -8.53
CA PHE A 473 2.83 -9.46 -7.50
C PHE A 473 3.05 -8.90 -6.11
N GLN A 474 2.20 -9.35 -5.19
CA GLN A 474 2.33 -9.14 -3.76
C GLN A 474 2.58 -10.49 -3.09
N PHE A 475 3.45 -10.52 -2.08
CA PHE A 475 3.70 -11.73 -1.30
C PHE A 475 2.65 -11.93 -0.20
N ILE A 476 2.38 -13.19 0.13
CA ILE A 476 1.59 -13.57 1.31
C ILE A 476 2.51 -13.49 2.51
N GLN A 477 2.16 -12.72 3.53
CA GLN A 477 2.97 -12.56 4.74
C GLN A 477 2.18 -12.98 5.98
N ASP A 478 2.89 -13.40 7.03
CA ASP A 478 2.30 -13.54 8.34
C ASP A 478 1.85 -12.15 8.84
N PRO A 479 0.62 -12.00 9.34
CA PRO A 479 0.10 -10.69 9.72
C PRO A 479 0.80 -10.09 10.95
N VAL A 480 1.39 -10.89 11.82
CA VAL A 480 2.02 -10.46 13.08
C VAL A 480 1.06 -9.57 13.88
N GLU A 481 1.32 -8.29 14.02
CA GLU A 481 0.44 -7.31 14.65
C GLU A 481 -0.08 -6.25 13.65
N TYR A 482 0.11 -6.45 12.34
CA TYR A 482 -0.19 -5.45 11.33
C TYR A 482 -1.65 -5.01 11.40
N GLU A 483 -2.59 -5.91 11.20
CA GLU A 483 -4.03 -5.61 11.20
C GLU A 483 -4.59 -5.31 12.60
N THR A 484 -3.94 -5.79 13.65
CA THR A 484 -4.47 -5.71 15.02
C THR A 484 -3.97 -4.51 15.80
N ARG A 485 -2.82 -3.93 15.43
CA ARG A 485 -2.19 -2.89 16.24
C ARG A 485 -1.46 -1.80 15.45
N THR A 486 -0.68 -2.15 14.41
CA THR A 486 0.27 -1.19 13.84
C THR A 486 -0.25 -0.42 12.64
N HIS A 487 -0.99 -1.07 11.74
CA HIS A 487 -1.49 -0.47 10.50
C HIS A 487 -2.20 0.87 10.73
N HIS A 488 -1.63 1.95 10.25
CA HIS A 488 -2.09 3.35 10.37
C HIS A 488 -2.24 3.87 11.82
N SER A 489 -1.47 3.36 12.77
CA SER A 489 -1.62 3.75 14.17
C SER A 489 -0.35 4.35 14.79
N ASN A 490 -0.51 4.92 15.99
CA ASN A 490 0.61 5.41 16.80
C ASN A 490 1.54 4.30 17.34
N MET A 491 1.17 3.03 17.13
CA MET A 491 1.96 1.87 17.53
C MET A 491 2.82 1.33 16.39
N ASP A 492 2.80 1.97 15.22
CA ASP A 492 3.63 1.61 14.08
C ASP A 492 5.04 2.20 14.25
N VAL A 493 5.84 1.54 15.09
CA VAL A 493 7.18 1.97 15.52
C VAL A 493 8.21 0.85 15.39
N TYR A 494 9.48 1.22 15.39
CA TYR A 494 10.65 0.34 15.23
C TYR A 494 10.57 -0.96 16.03
N ASP A 495 10.12 -0.90 17.30
CA ASP A 495 10.02 -2.05 18.21
C ASP A 495 9.01 -3.11 17.77
N ARG A 496 8.23 -2.86 16.73
CA ARG A 496 7.29 -3.84 16.13
C ARG A 496 7.90 -4.63 14.98
N LEU A 497 9.06 -4.24 14.50
CA LEU A 497 9.77 -4.98 13.47
C LEU A 497 10.22 -6.35 13.99
N GLN A 498 10.20 -7.35 13.11
CA GLN A 498 10.66 -8.71 13.38
C GLN A 498 11.96 -8.97 12.60
N PRO A 499 13.16 -8.82 13.21
CA PRO A 499 14.42 -8.82 12.48
C PRO A 499 14.68 -10.09 11.65
N ASP A 500 14.36 -11.26 12.18
CA ASP A 500 14.60 -12.51 11.48
C ASP A 500 13.62 -12.73 10.33
N ASP A 501 12.38 -12.24 10.47
CA ASP A 501 11.39 -12.26 9.41
C ASP A 501 11.79 -11.31 8.28
N LEU A 502 12.29 -10.11 8.60
CA LEU A 502 12.80 -9.15 7.60
C LEU A 502 13.98 -9.70 6.81
N LYS A 503 14.90 -10.44 7.45
CA LYS A 503 15.98 -11.15 6.74
C LYS A 503 15.41 -12.20 5.78
N GLN A 504 14.43 -12.98 6.24
CA GLN A 504 13.77 -14.00 5.41
C GLN A 504 13.10 -13.36 4.18
N ILE A 505 12.37 -12.24 4.37
CA ILE A 505 11.72 -11.49 3.28
C ILE A 505 12.79 -11.01 2.28
N SER A 506 13.86 -10.38 2.77
CA SER A 506 14.93 -9.84 1.91
C SER A 506 15.59 -10.90 1.04
N VAL A 507 15.86 -12.08 1.63
CA VAL A 507 16.43 -13.23 0.92
C VAL A 507 15.50 -13.75 -0.16
N ILE A 508 14.21 -13.90 0.15
CA ILE A 508 13.22 -14.41 -0.81
C ILE A 508 13.02 -13.40 -1.96
N VAL A 509 12.85 -12.11 -1.64
CA VAL A 509 12.70 -11.07 -2.67
C VAL A 509 13.93 -11.00 -3.57
N ALA A 510 15.14 -10.96 -2.99
CA ALA A 510 16.39 -10.96 -3.79
C ALA A 510 16.45 -12.15 -4.75
N SER A 511 16.04 -13.33 -4.28
CA SER A 511 16.04 -14.56 -5.08
C SER A 511 15.01 -14.54 -6.20
N PHE A 512 13.78 -14.11 -5.93
CA PHE A 512 12.73 -14.00 -6.95
C PHE A 512 13.10 -12.98 -8.03
N VAL A 513 13.66 -11.85 -7.63
CA VAL A 513 14.14 -10.82 -8.56
C VAL A 513 15.31 -11.34 -9.39
N TYR A 514 16.26 -12.07 -8.76
CA TYR A 514 17.35 -12.73 -9.45
C TYR A 514 16.85 -13.73 -10.49
N ASP A 515 15.98 -14.66 -10.09
CA ASP A 515 15.43 -15.69 -10.97
C ASP A 515 14.69 -15.05 -12.15
N ALA A 516 13.87 -14.02 -11.92
CA ALA A 516 13.18 -13.28 -12.98
C ALA A 516 14.17 -12.58 -13.94
N ALA A 517 15.25 -12.01 -13.40
CA ALA A 517 16.25 -11.32 -14.19
C ALA A 517 17.13 -12.27 -15.03
N MET A 518 17.32 -13.52 -14.59
CA MET A 518 18.15 -14.53 -15.25
C MET A 518 17.39 -15.40 -16.25
N ARG A 519 16.05 -15.42 -16.20
CA ARG A 519 15.22 -16.24 -17.11
C ARG A 519 15.52 -15.97 -18.58
N ASP A 520 15.37 -16.99 -19.44
CA ASP A 520 15.43 -16.82 -20.89
C ASP A 520 14.27 -16.00 -21.42
N GLN A 521 13.07 -16.27 -20.94
CA GLN A 521 11.86 -15.56 -21.34
C GLN A 521 11.36 -14.66 -20.19
N MET A 522 10.72 -13.56 -20.53
CA MET A 522 9.95 -12.76 -19.56
C MET A 522 8.87 -13.62 -18.90
N LEU A 523 8.38 -13.17 -17.74
CA LEU A 523 7.21 -13.78 -17.13
C LEU A 523 5.99 -13.64 -18.04
N PRO A 524 5.14 -14.68 -18.13
CA PRO A 524 3.91 -14.61 -18.92
C PRO A 524 2.95 -13.57 -18.35
N ARG A 525 2.20 -12.94 -19.25
CA ARG A 525 1.25 -11.89 -18.92
C ARG A 525 -0.18 -12.39 -19.05
N LYS A 526 -1.06 -11.95 -18.16
CA LYS A 526 -2.50 -12.05 -18.37
C LYS A 526 -2.99 -10.94 -19.31
N PRO A 527 -4.15 -11.09 -19.96
CA PRO A 527 -4.77 -10.01 -20.73
C PRO A 527 -5.04 -8.78 -19.85
N ILE A 528 -4.90 -7.59 -20.43
CA ILE A 528 -5.31 -6.35 -19.77
C ILE A 528 -6.84 -6.37 -19.59
N ASP A 529 -7.30 -6.04 -18.39
CA ASP A 529 -8.71 -5.97 -18.06
C ASP A 529 -9.35 -4.71 -18.67
N ASN A 530 -9.68 -4.80 -19.95
CA ASN A 530 -10.38 -3.75 -20.67
C ASN A 530 -11.90 -4.01 -20.70
N PRO A 531 -12.75 -2.94 -20.71
CA PRO A 531 -14.19 -3.10 -20.88
C PRO A 531 -14.52 -3.86 -22.17
N PRO A 532 -15.57 -4.69 -22.19
CA PRO A 532 -15.99 -5.39 -23.41
C PRO A 532 -16.28 -4.43 -24.56
N ALA A 533 -15.95 -4.81 -25.79
CA ALA A 533 -16.12 -3.98 -26.98
C ALA A 533 -17.57 -3.46 -27.15
N ARG A 534 -18.58 -4.29 -26.84
CA ARG A 534 -20.00 -3.89 -26.87
C ARG A 534 -20.38 -2.76 -25.92
N GLU A 535 -19.74 -2.69 -24.75
CA GLU A 535 -19.93 -1.57 -23.84
C GLU A 535 -19.24 -0.30 -24.31
N GLN A 536 -18.11 -0.44 -25.01
CA GLN A 536 -17.41 0.68 -25.64
C GLN A 536 -18.25 1.31 -26.75
N GLU A 537 -18.82 0.50 -27.65
CA GLU A 537 -19.72 0.95 -28.72
C GLU A 537 -20.98 1.64 -28.19
N LYS A 538 -21.59 1.11 -27.12
CA LYS A 538 -22.76 1.72 -26.48
C LYS A 538 -22.43 3.09 -25.90
N ARG A 539 -21.29 3.26 -25.23
CA ARG A 539 -20.82 4.55 -24.66
C ARG A 539 -20.47 5.57 -25.74
N GLU A 540 -19.91 5.14 -26.88
CA GLU A 540 -19.67 6.02 -28.02
C GLU A 540 -20.96 6.47 -28.70
N SER A 541 -22.00 5.63 -28.72
CA SER A 541 -23.31 6.00 -29.23
C SER A 541 -24.09 6.93 -28.32
N GLU A 542 -23.90 6.84 -26.99
CA GLU A 542 -24.52 7.72 -26.00
C GLU A 542 -23.82 9.11 -25.91
N LYS A 543 -22.60 9.24 -26.43
CA LYS A 543 -21.85 10.51 -26.51
C LYS A 543 -22.10 11.31 -27.79
N LYS A 544 -22.77 10.73 -28.77
CA LYS A 544 -23.23 11.39 -30.01
C LYS A 544 -24.69 11.80 -29.90
#